data_73d08d2df27c79569cb47898abd2e0ca
#
_entry.id   73d08d2df27c79569cb47898abd2e0ca
#
_cell.length_a   1.000
_cell.length_b   1.000
_cell.length_c   1.000
_cell.angle_alpha   90.00
_cell.angle_beta   90.00
_cell.angle_gamma   90.00
#
_symmetry.space_group_name_H-M   'P 1'
#
loop_
_entity.id
_entity.type
_entity.pdbx_description
1 polymer ?
#
loop_
_entity_poly.entity_id
_entity_poly.type
_entity_poly.pdbx_seq_one_letter_code
_entity_poly.pdbx_strand_id
1 'polypeptide(L)'
;AIASGVKIANPELSVWVVTGDGDGLSIGGNHFMHALRRNMDLNILMFNNRIYGLTKGQYSPTSEVGKITKSTPMGSLDYPFNPPALAFGASATFIGRTIDKELKHMGTMIEECSKHIGTSFLEIYQNCNIFNDGAFSNLTDRDIKSDNVIVLEENMPMIFGKEKDKGLILEGTQFKVVTLGDDYSDSDLIVHNPLDRNLGLIISEMTYNEDLPVPIGVFYKEEKPTYDSMMLEQLESAKSKNLDLQSLIQGPNPWEVK
;
A
#
# COMPACT_ATOMS: atom_id res chain seq x y z
N ALA A 1 5.63 -15.14 0.21
CA ALA A 1 5.41 -16.61 0.26
C ALA A 1 5.65 -17.16 1.67
N ILE A 2 6.81 -16.92 2.29
CA ILE A 2 7.12 -17.44 3.64
C ILE A 2 6.12 -16.89 4.66
N ALA A 3 5.87 -15.60 4.70
CA ALA A 3 4.91 -14.97 5.62
C ALA A 3 3.49 -15.57 5.48
N SER A 4 3.03 -15.77 4.24
CA SER A 4 1.75 -16.44 3.97
C SER A 4 1.72 -17.87 4.54
N GLY A 5 2.82 -18.61 4.38
CA GLY A 5 2.94 -19.95 4.96
C GLY A 5 2.91 -19.95 6.50
N VAL A 6 3.57 -18.98 7.12
CA VAL A 6 3.55 -18.79 8.59
C VAL A 6 2.13 -18.51 9.08
N LYS A 7 1.40 -17.59 8.42
CA LYS A 7 0.02 -17.25 8.79
C LYS A 7 -0.94 -18.44 8.65
N ILE A 8 -0.81 -19.21 7.56
CA ILE A 8 -1.61 -20.42 7.34
C ILE A 8 -1.30 -21.50 8.40
N ALA A 9 -0.01 -21.65 8.75
CA ALA A 9 0.39 -22.65 9.74
C ALA A 9 -0.06 -22.31 11.17
N ASN A 10 -0.14 -21.02 11.49
CA ASN A 10 -0.64 -20.53 12.77
C ASN A 10 -1.41 -19.22 12.59
N PRO A 11 -2.74 -19.30 12.43
CA PRO A 11 -3.61 -18.13 12.21
C PRO A 11 -3.65 -17.12 13.36
N GLU A 12 -3.26 -17.51 14.58
CA GLU A 12 -3.24 -16.62 15.75
C GLU A 12 -2.10 -15.59 15.70
N LEU A 13 -1.11 -15.79 14.83
CA LEU A 13 0.03 -14.89 14.74
C LEU A 13 -0.33 -13.58 14.03
N SER A 14 0.11 -12.46 14.60
CA SER A 14 0.21 -11.18 13.89
C SER A 14 1.49 -11.20 13.05
N VAL A 15 1.36 -11.27 11.73
CA VAL A 15 2.49 -11.46 10.81
C VAL A 15 2.80 -10.15 10.09
N TRP A 16 4.01 -9.67 10.27
CA TRP A 16 4.52 -8.44 9.67
C TRP A 16 5.63 -8.73 8.67
N VAL A 17 5.52 -8.15 7.49
CA VAL A 17 6.53 -8.21 6.42
C VAL A 17 7.13 -6.83 6.26
N VAL A 18 8.44 -6.73 6.42
CA VAL A 18 9.18 -5.50 6.16
C VAL A 18 10.01 -5.70 4.90
N THR A 19 9.85 -4.80 3.93
CA THR A 19 10.55 -4.87 2.65
C THR A 19 10.98 -3.48 2.18
N GLY A 20 12.01 -3.40 1.36
CA GLY A 20 12.35 -2.20 0.59
C GLY A 20 11.53 -2.13 -0.70
N ASP A 21 11.49 -0.95 -1.32
CA ASP A 21 10.87 -0.74 -2.63
C ASP A 21 11.55 -1.59 -3.70
N GLY A 22 12.89 -1.69 -3.67
CA GLY A 22 13.65 -2.51 -4.57
C GLY A 22 13.33 -4.00 -4.48
N ASP A 23 13.31 -4.55 -3.26
CA ASP A 23 13.03 -5.97 -3.04
C ASP A 23 11.55 -6.29 -3.32
N GLY A 24 10.65 -5.47 -2.81
CA GLY A 24 9.20 -5.69 -2.89
C GLY A 24 8.65 -5.59 -4.30
N LEU A 25 9.18 -4.70 -5.14
CA LEU A 25 8.63 -4.39 -6.48
C LEU A 25 9.44 -4.99 -7.63
N SER A 26 10.69 -5.43 -7.39
CA SER A 26 11.50 -6.12 -8.38
C SER A 26 11.34 -7.62 -8.22
N ILE A 27 12.30 -8.30 -7.58
CA ILE A 27 12.28 -9.76 -7.43
C ILE A 27 11.07 -10.26 -6.63
N GLY A 28 10.57 -9.46 -5.67
CA GLY A 28 9.39 -9.75 -4.86
C GLY A 28 8.05 -9.42 -5.52
N GLY A 29 8.03 -8.77 -6.69
CA GLY A 29 6.82 -8.20 -7.29
C GLY A 29 5.66 -9.21 -7.44
N ASN A 30 5.93 -10.42 -7.92
CA ASN A 30 4.91 -11.47 -8.02
C ASN A 30 4.38 -11.89 -6.64
N HIS A 31 5.26 -12.02 -5.65
CA HIS A 31 4.85 -12.41 -4.29
C HIS A 31 4.03 -11.30 -3.63
N PHE A 32 4.41 -10.04 -3.84
CA PHE A 32 3.69 -8.88 -3.36
C PHE A 32 2.27 -8.83 -3.93
N MET A 33 2.11 -8.85 -5.26
CA MET A 33 0.81 -8.84 -5.91
C MET A 33 -0.09 -10.00 -5.49
N HIS A 34 0.47 -11.22 -5.37
CA HIS A 34 -0.32 -12.39 -4.99
C HIS A 34 -0.68 -12.42 -3.50
N ALA A 35 0.12 -11.85 -2.60
CA ALA A 35 -0.25 -11.68 -1.20
C ALA A 35 -1.44 -10.73 -1.06
N LEU A 36 -1.38 -9.56 -1.72
CA LEU A 36 -2.47 -8.58 -1.76
C LEU A 36 -3.76 -9.19 -2.34
N ARG A 37 -3.66 -9.81 -3.53
CA ARG A 37 -4.82 -10.40 -4.23
C ARG A 37 -5.53 -11.48 -3.43
N ARG A 38 -4.76 -12.25 -2.63
CA ARG A 38 -5.32 -13.30 -1.78
C ARG A 38 -5.94 -12.76 -0.51
N ASN A 39 -5.69 -11.53 -0.19
CA ASN A 39 -6.10 -10.93 1.09
C ASN A 39 -5.69 -11.81 2.29
N MET A 40 -4.40 -12.20 2.33
CA MET A 40 -3.85 -12.89 3.49
C MET A 40 -3.86 -11.93 4.68
N ASP A 41 -4.17 -12.42 5.88
CA ASP A 41 -4.09 -11.56 7.08
C ASP A 41 -2.63 -11.27 7.47
N LEU A 42 -2.04 -10.29 6.76
CA LEU A 42 -0.65 -9.87 6.84
C LEU A 42 -0.54 -8.34 6.83
N ASN A 43 0.46 -7.83 7.51
CA ASN A 43 0.84 -6.42 7.46
C ASN A 43 2.14 -6.26 6.65
N ILE A 44 2.10 -5.52 5.55
CA ILE A 44 3.26 -5.29 4.68
C ILE A 44 3.69 -3.83 4.79
N LEU A 45 4.88 -3.59 5.35
CA LEU A 45 5.52 -2.29 5.44
C LEU A 45 6.59 -2.20 4.36
N MET A 46 6.41 -1.31 3.39
CA MET A 46 7.37 -1.05 2.32
C MET A 46 8.12 0.25 2.58
N PHE A 47 9.38 0.15 2.94
CA PHE A 47 10.26 1.31 3.05
C PHE A 47 10.74 1.73 1.67
N ASN A 48 10.16 2.81 1.17
CA ASN A 48 10.47 3.35 -0.15
C ASN A 48 11.48 4.48 -0.03
N ASN A 49 12.72 4.23 -0.43
CA ASN A 49 13.79 5.23 -0.46
C ASN A 49 14.30 5.53 -1.88
N ARG A 50 13.63 5.00 -2.90
CA ARG A 50 13.93 5.20 -4.32
C ARG A 50 15.37 4.85 -4.72
N ILE A 51 15.98 3.87 -4.03
CA ILE A 51 17.36 3.44 -4.32
C ILE A 51 17.63 2.04 -3.77
N TYR A 52 18.45 1.22 -4.44
CA TYR A 52 19.01 0.03 -3.84
C TYR A 52 20.17 0.41 -2.91
N GLY A 53 19.97 0.38 -1.60
CA GLY A 53 20.99 0.71 -0.60
C GLY A 53 22.01 -0.42 -0.39
N LEU A 54 21.55 -1.67 -0.24
CA LEU A 54 22.40 -2.83 0.06
C LEU A 54 23.49 -3.05 -1.02
N THR A 55 23.13 -2.90 -2.27
CA THR A 55 24.02 -3.09 -3.42
C THR A 55 24.78 -1.83 -3.81
N LYS A 56 24.75 -0.78 -2.95
CA LYS A 56 25.53 0.46 -3.02
C LYS A 56 25.10 1.45 -4.10
N GLY A 57 23.77 1.62 -4.28
CA GLY A 57 23.20 2.79 -4.93
C GLY A 57 22.84 2.63 -6.40
N GLN A 58 22.28 1.49 -6.81
CA GLN A 58 21.60 1.36 -8.10
C GLN A 58 20.20 1.96 -8.01
N TYR A 59 19.67 2.44 -9.14
CA TYR A 59 18.27 2.87 -9.17
C TYR A 59 17.31 1.68 -8.90
N SER A 60 16.24 1.95 -8.17
CA SER A 60 15.21 0.98 -7.81
C SER A 60 13.97 1.13 -8.70
N PRO A 61 12.99 0.23 -8.63
CA PRO A 61 11.75 0.35 -9.39
C PRO A 61 10.94 1.64 -9.15
N THR A 62 11.20 2.35 -8.05
CA THR A 62 10.54 3.62 -7.71
C THR A 62 11.41 4.86 -7.92
N SER A 63 12.64 4.66 -8.42
CA SER A 63 13.53 5.77 -8.76
C SER A 63 12.96 6.60 -9.92
N GLU A 64 13.14 7.89 -9.87
CA GLU A 64 12.73 8.82 -10.92
C GLU A 64 13.44 8.55 -12.25
N VAL A 65 12.77 8.85 -13.37
CA VAL A 65 13.40 8.82 -14.70
C VAL A 65 14.60 9.76 -14.73
N GLY A 66 15.69 9.32 -15.31
CA GLY A 66 16.94 10.09 -15.39
C GLY A 66 17.82 9.98 -14.15
N LYS A 67 17.50 9.11 -13.18
CA LYS A 67 18.33 8.89 -11.98
C LYS A 67 19.74 8.46 -12.36
N ILE A 68 20.71 9.33 -12.07
CA ILE A 68 22.13 9.04 -12.29
C ILE A 68 22.66 8.24 -11.10
N THR A 69 23.25 7.09 -11.40
CA THR A 69 23.96 6.23 -10.45
C THR A 69 25.27 5.72 -11.05
N LYS A 70 26.07 5.05 -10.26
CA LYS A 70 27.34 4.44 -10.78
C LYS A 70 27.08 3.41 -11.89
N SER A 71 25.96 2.71 -11.84
CA SER A 71 25.56 1.72 -12.87
C SER A 71 24.75 2.32 -14.01
N THR A 72 24.22 3.53 -13.85
CA THR A 72 23.44 4.26 -14.85
C THR A 72 23.95 5.68 -15.02
N PRO A 73 25.19 5.87 -15.57
CA PRO A 73 25.82 7.18 -15.64
C PRO A 73 25.13 8.16 -16.60
N MET A 74 24.27 7.65 -17.51
CA MET A 74 23.45 8.45 -18.42
C MET A 74 22.03 8.69 -17.92
N GLY A 75 21.72 8.22 -16.70
CA GLY A 75 20.37 8.25 -16.13
C GLY A 75 19.54 6.99 -16.40
N SER A 76 18.60 6.69 -15.50
CA SER A 76 17.63 5.61 -15.67
C SER A 76 16.60 5.94 -16.75
N LEU A 77 16.11 4.93 -17.47
CA LEU A 77 15.10 5.07 -18.52
C LEU A 77 13.72 4.58 -18.09
N ASP A 78 13.67 3.79 -17.02
CA ASP A 78 12.44 3.21 -16.53
C ASP A 78 11.54 4.25 -15.86
N TYR A 79 10.23 4.14 -16.11
CA TYR A 79 9.24 4.91 -15.36
C TYR A 79 9.05 4.29 -13.97
N PRO A 80 8.96 5.12 -12.92
CA PRO A 80 8.80 4.61 -11.55
C PRO A 80 7.45 3.92 -11.36
N PHE A 81 7.45 2.81 -10.61
CA PHE A 81 6.21 2.24 -10.10
C PHE A 81 5.55 3.20 -9.12
N ASN A 82 4.21 3.22 -9.16
CA ASN A 82 3.37 3.76 -8.12
C ASN A 82 2.90 2.62 -7.21
N PRO A 83 3.53 2.40 -6.03
CA PRO A 83 3.23 1.24 -5.20
C PRO A 83 1.77 1.18 -4.73
N PRO A 84 1.12 2.30 -4.30
CA PRO A 84 -0.31 2.31 -4.00
C PRO A 84 -1.17 1.94 -5.21
N ALA A 85 -0.92 2.50 -6.40
CA ALA A 85 -1.69 2.16 -7.60
C ALA A 85 -1.54 0.68 -7.98
N LEU A 86 -0.33 0.11 -7.82
CA LEU A 86 -0.09 -1.32 -8.01
C LEU A 86 -0.88 -2.15 -6.99
N ALA A 87 -0.96 -1.70 -5.73
CA ALA A 87 -1.75 -2.35 -4.69
C ALA A 87 -3.25 -2.32 -5.02
N PHE A 88 -3.77 -1.20 -5.56
CA PHE A 88 -5.13 -1.13 -6.11
C PHE A 88 -5.33 -2.13 -7.25
N GLY A 89 -4.39 -2.21 -8.19
CA GLY A 89 -4.42 -3.19 -9.28
C GLY A 89 -4.42 -4.64 -8.80
N ALA A 90 -3.78 -4.92 -7.68
CA ALA A 90 -3.76 -6.23 -7.03
C ALA A 90 -4.97 -6.47 -6.09
N SER A 91 -5.93 -5.56 -6.02
CA SER A 91 -7.14 -5.64 -5.17
C SER A 91 -6.83 -5.72 -3.66
N ALA A 92 -5.83 -4.98 -3.20
CA ALA A 92 -5.54 -4.85 -1.79
C ALA A 92 -6.74 -4.26 -1.03
N THR A 93 -6.94 -4.71 0.21
CA THR A 93 -8.06 -4.30 1.07
C THR A 93 -7.70 -3.19 2.05
N PHE A 94 -6.42 -2.88 2.22
CA PHE A 94 -5.94 -1.71 2.95
C PHE A 94 -4.71 -1.15 2.24
N ILE A 95 -4.75 0.15 1.93
CA ILE A 95 -3.66 0.85 1.25
C ILE A 95 -3.44 2.18 1.95
N GLY A 96 -2.22 2.42 2.41
CA GLY A 96 -1.85 3.67 3.04
C GLY A 96 -0.42 4.12 2.74
N ARG A 97 -0.13 5.37 3.08
CA ARG A 97 1.21 5.96 2.99
C ARG A 97 1.53 6.83 4.18
N THR A 98 2.80 6.83 4.56
CA THR A 98 3.34 7.73 5.56
C THR A 98 4.78 8.13 5.22
N ILE A 99 5.37 8.99 6.04
CA ILE A 99 6.75 9.47 5.91
C ILE A 99 7.50 9.16 7.20
N ASP A 100 8.73 8.70 7.12
CA ASP A 100 9.56 8.29 8.25
C ASP A 100 9.78 9.39 9.31
N LYS A 101 9.84 10.65 8.88
CA LYS A 101 9.99 11.80 9.77
C LYS A 101 8.70 12.22 10.49
N GLU A 102 7.55 11.73 10.05
CA GLU A 102 6.25 11.99 10.67
C GLU A 102 5.90 10.90 11.70
N LEU A 103 6.71 10.78 12.77
CA LEU A 103 6.66 9.66 13.73
C LEU A 103 5.28 9.42 14.33
N LYS A 104 4.53 10.47 14.66
CA LYS A 104 3.17 10.32 15.20
C LYS A 104 2.21 9.76 14.17
N HIS A 105 2.23 10.31 12.96
CA HIS A 105 1.42 9.83 11.84
C HIS A 105 1.79 8.39 11.48
N MET A 106 3.08 8.07 11.40
CA MET A 106 3.54 6.70 11.13
C MET A 106 3.06 5.72 12.21
N GLY A 107 3.13 6.10 13.49
CA GLY A 107 2.59 5.28 14.59
C GLY A 107 1.10 5.00 14.43
N THR A 108 0.30 6.03 14.11
CA THR A 108 -1.13 5.88 13.82
C THR A 108 -1.36 4.94 12.62
N MET A 109 -0.61 5.10 11.54
CA MET A 109 -0.75 4.26 10.35
C MET A 109 -0.41 2.79 10.61
N ILE A 110 0.62 2.51 11.41
CA ILE A 110 0.98 1.14 11.83
C ILE A 110 -0.13 0.54 12.70
N GLU A 111 -0.70 1.34 13.59
CA GLU A 111 -1.85 0.91 14.41
C GLU A 111 -3.08 0.59 13.54
N GLU A 112 -3.40 1.42 12.56
CA GLU A 112 -4.50 1.15 11.60
C GLU A 112 -4.23 -0.14 10.80
N CYS A 113 -3.00 -0.38 10.34
CA CYS A 113 -2.63 -1.65 9.73
C CYS A 113 -2.90 -2.84 10.65
N SER A 114 -2.55 -2.72 11.94
CA SER A 114 -2.71 -3.81 12.91
C SER A 114 -4.17 -4.14 13.24
N LYS A 115 -5.08 -3.21 13.03
CA LYS A 115 -6.53 -3.37 13.27
C LYS A 115 -7.25 -3.97 12.06
N HIS A 116 -6.70 -3.80 10.87
CA HIS A 116 -7.31 -4.32 9.65
C HIS A 116 -7.19 -5.84 9.58
N ILE A 117 -8.30 -6.52 9.30
CA ILE A 117 -8.32 -7.97 9.06
C ILE A 117 -8.20 -8.21 7.55
N GLY A 118 -7.03 -8.65 7.13
CA GLY A 118 -6.66 -8.81 5.74
C GLY A 118 -5.26 -8.30 5.45
N THR A 119 -4.90 -8.15 4.17
CA THR A 119 -3.57 -7.65 3.83
C THR A 119 -3.54 -6.13 3.90
N SER A 120 -2.86 -5.59 4.92
CA SER A 120 -2.52 -4.17 4.99
C SER A 120 -1.25 -3.90 4.20
N PHE A 121 -1.29 -2.90 3.33
CA PHE A 121 -0.12 -2.36 2.64
C PHE A 121 0.11 -0.91 3.07
N LEU A 122 1.26 -0.66 3.68
CA LEU A 122 1.71 0.68 4.07
C LEU A 122 3.04 1.00 3.39
N GLU A 123 3.02 2.01 2.53
CA GLU A 123 4.23 2.61 1.97
C GLU A 123 4.77 3.65 2.93
N ILE A 124 6.06 3.56 3.26
CA ILE A 124 6.76 4.49 4.15
C ILE A 124 7.87 5.16 3.35
N TYR A 125 7.70 6.44 3.02
CA TYR A 125 8.78 7.22 2.42
C TYR A 125 9.90 7.41 3.42
N GLN A 126 11.10 6.98 3.03
CA GLN A 126 12.28 7.00 3.89
C GLN A 126 13.47 7.65 3.17
N ASN A 127 14.14 8.55 3.85
CA ASN A 127 15.37 9.12 3.33
C ASN A 127 16.53 8.11 3.44
N CYS A 128 17.25 7.89 2.34
CA CYS A 128 18.52 7.15 2.36
C CYS A 128 19.67 8.14 2.38
N ASN A 129 20.19 8.47 3.58
CA ASN A 129 21.23 9.48 3.77
C ASN A 129 22.61 9.11 3.20
N ILE A 130 22.77 7.91 2.61
CA ILE A 130 24.03 7.46 2.02
C ILE A 130 24.00 7.48 0.50
N PHE A 131 22.91 7.01 -0.11
CA PHE A 131 22.84 6.81 -1.56
C PHE A 131 21.79 7.66 -2.26
N ASN A 132 20.84 8.25 -1.52
CA ASN A 132 19.75 9.06 -2.07
C ASN A 132 19.30 10.12 -1.05
N ASP A 133 20.27 10.83 -0.48
CA ASP A 133 19.98 11.87 0.50
C ASP A 133 19.18 13.01 -0.10
N GLY A 134 18.14 13.45 0.60
CA GLY A 134 17.26 14.53 0.19
C GLY A 134 16.16 14.13 -0.81
N ALA A 135 16.00 12.85 -1.15
CA ALA A 135 14.98 12.39 -2.11
C ALA A 135 13.54 12.82 -1.77
N PHE A 136 13.26 13.07 -0.50
CA PHE A 136 11.97 13.50 0.01
C PHE A 136 12.04 14.82 0.79
N SER A 137 13.05 15.66 0.53
CA SER A 137 13.21 16.93 1.25
C SER A 137 12.02 17.87 1.08
N ASN A 138 11.40 17.90 -0.09
CA ASN A 138 10.16 18.67 -0.35
C ASN A 138 8.97 18.24 0.54
N LEU A 139 8.96 16.99 1.04
CA LEU A 139 7.92 16.44 1.91
C LEU A 139 8.28 16.49 3.39
N THR A 140 9.53 16.79 3.72
CA THR A 140 10.06 16.69 5.09
C THR A 140 10.64 17.98 5.64
N ASP A 141 10.99 18.93 4.78
CA ASP A 141 11.45 20.27 5.15
C ASP A 141 10.29 21.06 5.78
N ARG A 142 10.54 21.59 6.99
CA ARG A 142 9.51 22.27 7.80
C ARG A 142 8.92 23.50 7.14
N ASP A 143 9.68 24.17 6.28
CA ASP A 143 9.26 25.42 5.68
C ASP A 143 8.30 25.23 4.50
N ILE A 144 8.39 24.09 3.82
CA ILE A 144 7.64 23.82 2.57
C ILE A 144 6.72 22.61 2.63
N LYS A 145 6.93 21.68 3.59
CA LYS A 145 6.17 20.40 3.64
C LYS A 145 4.66 20.61 3.69
N SER A 146 4.19 21.63 4.38
CA SER A 146 2.76 21.91 4.53
C SER A 146 2.08 22.25 3.20
N ASP A 147 2.82 22.77 2.24
CA ASP A 147 2.33 23.06 0.89
C ASP A 147 2.47 21.88 -0.09
N ASN A 148 3.27 20.87 0.29
CA ASN A 148 3.59 19.72 -0.56
C ASN A 148 2.99 18.40 -0.07
N VAL A 149 2.40 18.38 1.12
CA VAL A 149 1.81 17.18 1.72
C VAL A 149 0.38 17.45 2.13
N ILE A 150 -0.51 16.54 1.78
CA ILE A 150 -1.88 16.52 2.30
C ILE A 150 -2.10 15.27 3.16
N VAL A 151 -2.60 15.48 4.39
CA VAL A 151 -2.98 14.40 5.29
C VAL A 151 -4.44 14.02 5.02
N LEU A 152 -4.66 12.77 4.67
CA LEU A 152 -6.00 12.23 4.43
C LEU A 152 -6.65 11.89 5.78
N GLU A 153 -7.70 12.61 6.12
CA GLU A 153 -8.52 12.37 7.31
C GLU A 153 -9.91 11.88 6.88
N GLU A 154 -10.36 10.77 7.45
CA GLU A 154 -11.66 10.16 7.09
C GLU A 154 -12.81 11.13 7.34
N ASN A 155 -13.68 11.30 6.34
CA ASN A 155 -14.84 12.20 6.35
C ASN A 155 -14.50 13.70 6.51
N MET A 156 -13.26 14.08 6.25
CA MET A 156 -12.85 15.49 6.29
C MET A 156 -12.58 16.02 4.88
N PRO A 157 -12.82 17.32 4.64
CA PRO A 157 -12.45 17.95 3.39
C PRO A 157 -10.93 17.93 3.21
N MET A 158 -10.50 17.74 1.95
CA MET A 158 -9.09 17.64 1.59
C MET A 158 -8.44 19.03 1.57
N ILE A 159 -7.97 19.48 2.73
CA ILE A 159 -7.34 20.79 2.96
C ILE A 159 -5.87 20.62 3.30
N PHE A 160 -5.01 21.50 2.77
CA PHE A 160 -3.57 21.54 3.03
C PHE A 160 -3.05 22.97 2.96
N GLY A 161 -1.73 23.14 3.04
CA GLY A 161 -1.08 24.44 3.10
C GLY A 161 -0.77 24.87 4.54
N LYS A 162 0.21 25.75 4.67
CA LYS A 162 0.67 26.24 5.97
C LYS A 162 -0.44 26.96 6.74
N GLU A 163 -1.24 27.75 6.03
CA GLU A 163 -2.36 28.51 6.60
C GLU A 163 -3.69 27.74 6.47
N LYS A 164 -3.66 26.48 5.96
CA LYS A 164 -4.86 25.70 5.62
C LYS A 164 -5.81 26.44 4.66
N ASP A 165 -5.22 27.12 3.73
CA ASP A 165 -5.88 27.97 2.74
C ASP A 165 -6.03 27.32 1.36
N LYS A 166 -5.54 26.11 1.19
CA LYS A 166 -5.61 25.34 -0.05
C LYS A 166 -6.49 24.12 0.11
N GLY A 167 -7.29 23.82 -0.89
CA GLY A 167 -8.14 22.65 -0.93
C GLY A 167 -8.14 21.97 -2.29
N LEU A 168 -8.68 20.76 -2.35
CA LEU A 168 -8.80 19.98 -3.57
C LEU A 168 -10.25 19.85 -4.01
N ILE A 169 -10.48 20.12 -5.31
CA ILE A 169 -11.73 19.82 -6.01
C ILE A 169 -11.47 18.82 -7.13
N LEU A 170 -12.54 18.18 -7.64
CA LEU A 170 -12.48 17.35 -8.84
C LEU A 170 -13.12 18.07 -10.02
N GLU A 171 -12.36 18.18 -11.10
CA GLU A 171 -12.89 18.53 -12.43
C GLU A 171 -12.88 17.26 -13.30
N GLY A 172 -14.03 16.59 -13.39
CA GLY A 172 -14.10 15.25 -13.96
C GLY A 172 -13.40 14.22 -13.06
N THR A 173 -12.28 13.66 -13.51
CA THR A 173 -11.45 12.71 -12.74
C THR A 173 -10.10 13.29 -12.31
N GLN A 174 -9.90 14.60 -12.53
CA GLN A 174 -8.63 15.26 -12.23
C GLN A 174 -8.77 16.16 -11.00
N PHE A 175 -7.81 16.07 -10.10
CA PHE A 175 -7.71 16.99 -8.99
C PHE A 175 -7.23 18.35 -9.45
N LYS A 176 -7.78 19.37 -8.82
CA LYS A 176 -7.35 20.77 -8.97
C LYS A 176 -7.21 21.39 -7.60
N VAL A 177 -6.10 22.11 -7.41
CA VAL A 177 -5.88 22.91 -6.21
C VAL A 177 -6.65 24.22 -6.34
N VAL A 178 -7.40 24.57 -5.30
CA VAL A 178 -8.09 25.87 -5.18
C VAL A 178 -7.65 26.56 -3.89
N THR A 179 -7.69 27.88 -3.90
CA THR A 179 -7.46 28.69 -2.69
C THR A 179 -8.81 28.98 -2.04
N LEU A 180 -8.90 28.72 -0.75
CA LEU A 180 -10.10 29.00 0.05
C LEU A 180 -10.22 30.50 0.29
N GLY A 181 -11.43 31.01 0.20
CA GLY A 181 -11.74 32.44 0.34
C GLY A 181 -13.08 32.79 -0.28
N ASP A 182 -13.12 33.87 -1.09
CA ASP A 182 -14.38 34.39 -1.62
C ASP A 182 -15.03 33.45 -2.66
N ASP A 183 -14.22 32.69 -3.44
CA ASP A 183 -14.71 31.84 -4.53
C ASP A 183 -14.95 30.38 -4.10
N TYR A 184 -14.22 29.88 -3.11
CA TYR A 184 -14.27 28.49 -2.66
C TYR A 184 -14.31 28.40 -1.14
N SER A 185 -15.14 27.51 -0.64
CA SER A 185 -15.31 27.18 0.78
C SER A 185 -15.06 25.68 1.04
N ASP A 186 -14.99 25.28 2.29
CA ASP A 186 -14.81 23.87 2.68
C ASP A 186 -15.89 22.95 2.08
N SER A 187 -17.09 23.47 1.85
CA SER A 187 -18.22 22.69 1.28
C SER A 187 -18.05 22.37 -0.21
N ASP A 188 -17.15 23.05 -0.90
CA ASP A 188 -16.87 22.85 -2.33
C ASP A 188 -15.78 21.78 -2.53
N LEU A 189 -15.07 21.43 -1.46
CA LEU A 189 -13.95 20.52 -1.49
C LEU A 189 -14.38 19.05 -1.48
N ILE A 190 -13.50 18.22 -1.99
CA ILE A 190 -13.64 16.77 -1.87
C ILE A 190 -13.49 16.37 -0.41
N VAL A 191 -14.45 15.59 0.07
CA VAL A 191 -14.39 14.92 1.37
C VAL A 191 -13.75 13.56 1.17
N HIS A 192 -12.67 13.29 1.90
CA HIS A 192 -11.99 12.01 1.82
C HIS A 192 -12.83 10.88 2.41
N ASN A 193 -13.07 9.84 1.61
CA ASN A 193 -13.75 8.62 2.03
C ASN A 193 -12.85 7.40 1.74
N PRO A 194 -12.23 6.79 2.75
CA PRO A 194 -11.35 5.64 2.52
C PRO A 194 -12.10 4.37 2.10
N LEU A 195 -13.43 4.36 2.12
CA LEU A 195 -14.25 3.25 1.60
C LEU A 195 -14.52 3.39 0.08
N ASP A 196 -14.25 4.56 -0.50
CA ASP A 196 -14.39 4.78 -1.94
C ASP A 196 -13.12 4.37 -2.67
N ARG A 197 -13.16 3.18 -3.28
CA ARG A 197 -12.03 2.62 -4.03
C ARG A 197 -11.60 3.50 -5.21
N ASN A 198 -12.57 4.11 -5.91
CA ASN A 198 -12.27 4.92 -7.07
C ASN A 198 -11.60 6.24 -6.67
N LEU A 199 -12.10 6.87 -5.62
CA LEU A 199 -11.46 8.05 -5.04
C LEU A 199 -10.04 7.73 -4.56
N GLY A 200 -9.85 6.63 -3.83
CA GLY A 200 -8.53 6.19 -3.37
C GLY A 200 -7.55 5.95 -4.52
N LEU A 201 -8.00 5.34 -5.62
CA LEU A 201 -7.16 5.12 -6.79
C LEU A 201 -6.69 6.44 -7.42
N ILE A 202 -7.60 7.38 -7.67
CA ILE A 202 -7.20 8.68 -8.26
C ILE A 202 -6.36 9.51 -7.29
N ILE A 203 -6.56 9.40 -5.96
CA ILE A 203 -5.69 9.99 -4.94
C ILE A 203 -4.26 9.43 -5.07
N SER A 204 -4.11 8.13 -5.31
CA SER A 204 -2.79 7.51 -5.44
C SER A 204 -1.98 8.06 -6.62
N GLU A 205 -2.63 8.53 -7.68
CA GLU A 205 -2.00 9.12 -8.86
C GLU A 205 -1.50 10.56 -8.64
N MET A 206 -1.94 11.25 -7.59
CA MET A 206 -1.49 12.61 -7.28
C MET A 206 0.04 12.70 -7.08
N THR A 207 0.65 11.61 -6.64
CA THR A 207 2.07 11.53 -6.28
C THR A 207 3.04 11.96 -7.40
N TYR A 208 2.64 11.77 -8.65
CA TYR A 208 3.47 12.07 -9.81
C TYR A 208 3.03 13.35 -10.56
N ASN A 209 2.12 14.09 -9.98
CA ASN A 209 1.72 15.40 -10.49
C ASN A 209 2.36 16.49 -9.62
N GLU A 210 3.27 17.26 -10.20
CA GLU A 210 4.02 18.31 -9.49
C GLU A 210 3.14 19.48 -9.03
N ASP A 211 1.95 19.64 -9.62
CA ASP A 211 0.99 20.68 -9.26
C ASP A 211 0.11 20.27 -8.05
N LEU A 212 0.23 19.03 -7.57
CA LEU A 212 -0.60 18.48 -6.50
C LEU A 212 0.23 18.13 -5.26
N PRO A 213 -0.34 18.23 -4.05
CA PRO A 213 0.32 17.76 -2.84
C PRO A 213 0.41 16.23 -2.84
N VAL A 214 1.44 15.69 -2.21
CA VAL A 214 1.59 14.24 -2.00
C VAL A 214 0.67 13.79 -0.88
N PRO A 215 -0.26 12.86 -1.13
CA PRO A 215 -1.16 12.35 -0.10
C PRO A 215 -0.47 11.37 0.83
N ILE A 216 -0.73 11.51 2.14
CA ILE A 216 -0.39 10.55 3.20
C ILE A 216 -1.63 10.24 4.03
N GLY A 217 -1.72 9.05 4.59
CA GLY A 217 -2.87 8.53 5.32
C GLY A 217 -3.41 7.26 4.71
N VAL A 218 -4.62 6.88 5.05
CA VAL A 218 -5.31 5.72 4.50
C VAL A 218 -5.98 6.11 3.19
N PHE A 219 -5.54 5.54 2.07
CA PHE A 219 -6.13 5.78 0.75
C PHE A 219 -7.41 4.98 0.56
N TYR A 220 -7.39 3.74 1.04
CA TYR A 220 -8.50 2.80 0.90
C TYR A 220 -8.47 1.76 2.00
N LYS A 221 -9.65 1.37 2.48
CA LYS A 221 -9.85 0.22 3.37
C LYS A 221 -11.19 -0.47 3.05
N GLU A 222 -11.20 -1.79 3.08
CA GLU A 222 -12.38 -2.62 2.82
C GLU A 222 -12.31 -3.90 3.64
N GLU A 223 -13.40 -4.29 4.25
CA GLU A 223 -13.51 -5.57 4.94
C GLU A 223 -13.91 -6.68 3.98
N LYS A 224 -13.07 -7.70 3.88
CA LYS A 224 -13.31 -8.92 3.08
C LYS A 224 -12.84 -10.15 3.85
N PRO A 225 -13.46 -11.32 3.63
CA PRO A 225 -12.91 -12.57 4.14
C PRO A 225 -11.46 -12.77 3.71
N THR A 226 -10.62 -13.24 4.62
CA THR A 226 -9.22 -13.52 4.33
C THR A 226 -9.06 -14.91 3.71
N TYR A 227 -8.01 -15.11 2.91
CA TYR A 227 -7.73 -16.42 2.31
C TYR A 227 -7.50 -17.50 3.36
N ASP A 228 -6.79 -17.16 4.44
CA ASP A 228 -6.51 -18.07 5.56
C ASP A 228 -7.79 -18.47 6.28
N SER A 229 -8.73 -17.55 6.54
CA SER A 229 -10.02 -17.89 7.16
C SER A 229 -10.87 -18.80 6.25
N MET A 230 -10.99 -18.47 4.97
CA MET A 230 -11.74 -19.30 4.01
C MET A 230 -11.12 -20.69 3.83
N MET A 231 -9.79 -20.80 3.87
CA MET A 231 -9.10 -22.07 3.79
C MET A 231 -9.37 -22.94 5.04
N LEU A 232 -9.35 -22.35 6.23
CA LEU A 232 -9.68 -23.05 7.47
C LEU A 232 -11.12 -23.57 7.46
N GLU A 233 -12.09 -22.77 7.00
CA GLU A 233 -13.47 -23.21 6.84
C GLU A 233 -13.59 -24.42 5.89
N GLN A 234 -12.85 -24.41 4.77
CA GLN A 234 -12.81 -25.56 3.85
C GLN A 234 -12.22 -26.80 4.52
N LEU A 235 -11.14 -26.65 5.30
CA LEU A 235 -10.52 -27.75 6.02
C LEU A 235 -11.47 -28.36 7.07
N GLU A 236 -12.15 -27.52 7.86
CA GLU A 236 -13.13 -27.99 8.85
C GLU A 236 -14.32 -28.69 8.18
N SER A 237 -14.83 -28.13 7.06
CA SER A 237 -15.86 -28.78 6.27
C SER A 237 -15.42 -30.14 5.70
N ALA A 238 -14.16 -30.26 5.27
CA ALA A 238 -13.61 -31.54 4.79
C ALA A 238 -13.48 -32.58 5.91
N LYS A 239 -13.02 -32.15 7.10
CA LYS A 239 -12.87 -33.03 8.29
C LYS A 239 -14.23 -33.54 8.81
N SER A 240 -15.30 -32.73 8.67
CA SER A 240 -16.63 -33.10 9.12
C SER A 240 -17.25 -34.25 8.31
N LYS A 241 -16.73 -34.52 7.10
CA LYS A 241 -17.09 -35.72 6.32
C LYS A 241 -16.38 -36.92 6.90
N ASN A 242 -17.08 -37.67 7.78
CA ASN A 242 -16.57 -38.89 8.37
C ASN A 242 -16.29 -39.93 7.25
N LEU A 243 -15.08 -39.87 6.72
CA LEU A 243 -14.57 -40.90 5.80
C LEU A 243 -13.87 -41.95 6.64
N ASP A 244 -14.52 -43.10 6.87
CA ASP A 244 -13.83 -44.26 7.45
C ASP A 244 -12.82 -44.84 6.44
N LEU A 245 -11.80 -45.48 6.95
CA LEU A 245 -10.74 -46.05 6.11
C LEU A 245 -11.27 -47.03 5.07
N GLN A 246 -12.32 -47.82 5.42
CA GLN A 246 -12.90 -48.83 4.54
C GLN A 246 -13.58 -48.16 3.35
N SER A 247 -14.36 -47.10 3.58
CA SER A 247 -15.00 -46.30 2.51
C SER A 247 -13.98 -45.64 1.61
N LEU A 248 -12.83 -45.18 2.17
CA LEU A 248 -11.75 -44.59 1.38
C LEU A 248 -11.07 -45.61 0.47
N ILE A 249 -10.83 -46.83 0.96
CA ILE A 249 -10.20 -47.93 0.19
C ILE A 249 -11.14 -48.43 -0.91
N GLN A 250 -12.43 -48.59 -0.61
CA GLN A 250 -13.42 -49.06 -1.56
C GLN A 250 -13.77 -48.01 -2.63
N GLY A 251 -13.67 -46.75 -2.30
CA GLY A 251 -14.06 -45.62 -3.20
C GLY A 251 -15.58 -45.60 -3.44
N PRO A 252 -16.06 -44.66 -4.28
CA PRO A 252 -17.48 -44.45 -4.51
C PRO A 252 -18.14 -45.50 -5.41
N ASN A 253 -17.36 -46.31 -6.14
CA ASN A 253 -17.86 -47.34 -7.08
C ASN A 253 -17.09 -48.65 -6.90
N PRO A 254 -17.24 -49.36 -5.76
CA PRO A 254 -16.57 -50.62 -5.54
C PRO A 254 -17.16 -51.71 -6.43
N TRP A 255 -16.32 -52.64 -6.92
CA TRP A 255 -16.76 -53.85 -7.63
C TRP A 255 -16.20 -55.06 -6.95
N GLU A 256 -17.00 -56.11 -6.86
CA GLU A 256 -16.60 -57.37 -6.26
C GLU A 256 -16.11 -58.31 -7.34
N VAL A 257 -14.96 -58.91 -7.14
CA VAL A 257 -14.49 -60.07 -7.94
C VAL A 257 -15.19 -61.30 -7.37
N LYS A 258 -16.08 -61.91 -8.19
CA LYS A 258 -16.74 -63.16 -7.88
C LYS A 258 -15.84 -64.33 -8.22
#